data_5ffc8554b9559ea329f55b4b4bbff494
#
_entry.id   5ffc8554b9559ea329f55b4b4bbff494
#
_cell.length_a   1.000
_cell.length_b   1.000
_cell.length_c   1.000
_cell.angle_alpha   90.00
_cell.angle_beta   90.00
_cell.angle_gamma   90.00
#
_symmetry.space_group_name_H-M   'P 1'
#
loop_
_entity.id
_entity.type
_entity.pdbx_description
1 polymer ?
#
loop_
_entity_poly.entity_id
_entity_poly.type
_entity_poly.pdbx_seq_one_letter_code
_entity_poly.pdbx_strand_id
1 'polypeptide(L)'
;VALSHFLRPYEAAMTLDSGHIVDHEAGSIEAHGHKVITTKGRDGKVDLEALEEEYSRYKDCHMVKPRLLFISNATELGTTYTKSEMIAISKWCHERDMLLYVDGARLANALALKDNDLSLKDLYELSDAFYIGGTKNGLLFGEVLVIKGDIAKDMYYLMKQNGALLAKGFVLSEQFLAYFKDDLYLKLADHANKMADLLRTSFKDMGIELASSSKTNQVFVKVDPTLVEYLQKEYEFSFWGKEDDKEILRFVTSFGTPLKEVEDFTKYLRAYHG
;
A
#
# COMPACT_ATOMS: atom_id res chain seq x y z
N VAL A 1 12.40 10.58 2.71
CA VAL A 1 13.76 10.62 2.10
C VAL A 1 13.67 10.34 0.60
N ALA A 2 13.16 9.17 0.15
CA ALA A 2 13.15 8.82 -1.27
C ALA A 2 12.40 9.82 -2.14
N LEU A 3 11.15 10.13 -1.81
CA LEU A 3 10.33 11.06 -2.59
C LEU A 3 10.93 12.45 -2.68
N SER A 4 11.48 12.97 -1.57
CA SER A 4 12.14 14.28 -1.56
C SER A 4 13.42 14.33 -2.38
N HIS A 5 14.07 13.17 -2.64
CA HIS A 5 15.20 13.09 -3.55
C HIS A 5 14.80 13.27 -5.02
N PHE A 6 13.63 12.79 -5.39
CA PHE A 6 13.18 12.79 -6.78
C PHE A 6 12.55 14.13 -7.19
N LEU A 7 12.31 15.04 -6.24
CA LEU A 7 11.59 16.28 -6.46
C LEU A 7 12.50 17.49 -6.27
N ARG A 8 12.40 18.46 -7.20
CA ARG A 8 12.97 19.80 -7.02
C ARG A 8 12.03 20.66 -6.15
N PRO A 9 12.51 21.74 -5.53
CA PRO A 9 11.69 22.55 -4.60
C PRO A 9 10.34 23.04 -5.13
N TYR A 10 10.19 23.20 -6.44
CA TYR A 10 8.95 23.64 -7.09
C TYR A 10 8.11 22.46 -7.62
N GLU A 11 8.57 21.23 -7.45
CA GLU A 11 7.88 20.03 -7.91
C GLU A 11 7.04 19.41 -6.80
N ALA A 12 5.98 18.70 -7.21
CA ALA A 12 5.00 18.09 -6.33
C ALA A 12 4.83 16.59 -6.64
N ALA A 13 4.44 15.83 -5.61
CA ALA A 13 3.94 14.47 -5.75
C ALA A 13 2.43 14.49 -5.97
N MET A 14 1.94 13.65 -6.88
CA MET A 14 0.51 13.33 -7.02
C MET A 14 0.24 11.96 -6.42
N THR A 15 -0.93 11.79 -5.82
CA THR A 15 -1.39 10.50 -5.30
C THR A 15 -2.92 10.48 -5.23
N LEU A 16 -3.50 9.33 -4.85
CA LEU A 16 -4.92 9.24 -4.53
C LEU A 16 -5.22 9.94 -3.20
N ASP A 17 -6.46 10.40 -3.02
CA ASP A 17 -6.96 10.95 -1.75
C ASP A 17 -6.87 9.92 -0.60
N SER A 18 -6.94 8.63 -0.92
CA SER A 18 -6.68 7.51 0.01
C SER A 18 -5.21 7.16 0.19
N GLY A 19 -4.29 7.83 -0.53
CA GLY A 19 -2.86 7.51 -0.52
C GLY A 19 -2.22 7.72 0.84
N HIS A 20 -1.40 6.78 1.30
CA HIS A 20 -0.79 6.76 2.63
C HIS A 20 0.00 8.05 2.95
N ILE A 21 0.62 8.68 1.94
CA ILE A 21 1.39 9.92 2.10
C ILE A 21 0.53 11.16 2.35
N VAL A 22 -0.79 11.08 2.22
CA VAL A 22 -1.70 12.21 2.47
C VAL A 22 -1.86 12.44 3.97
N ASP A 23 -2.28 11.42 4.72
CA ASP A 23 -2.71 11.55 6.11
C ASP A 23 -1.89 10.71 7.11
N HIS A 24 -1.07 9.75 6.64
CA HIS A 24 -0.46 8.73 7.50
C HIS A 24 1.07 8.80 7.61
N GLU A 25 1.70 9.90 7.12
CA GLU A 25 3.15 10.11 7.17
C GLU A 25 3.55 11.39 7.92
N ALA A 26 2.65 11.89 8.79
CA ALA A 26 2.89 13.08 9.61
C ALA A 26 3.39 14.31 8.82
N GLY A 27 2.91 14.47 7.56
CA GLY A 27 3.34 15.57 6.70
C GLY A 27 4.80 15.48 6.26
N SER A 28 5.36 14.28 6.12
CA SER A 28 6.78 14.10 5.80
C SER A 28 7.18 14.66 4.43
N ILE A 29 6.27 14.69 3.46
CA ILE A 29 6.50 15.27 2.13
C ILE A 29 6.53 16.80 2.24
N GLU A 30 5.57 17.38 2.93
CA GLU A 30 5.44 18.83 3.19
C GLU A 30 6.61 19.35 4.03
N ALA A 31 7.07 18.56 5.00
CA ALA A 31 8.25 18.91 5.82
C ALA A 31 9.54 19.03 4.98
N HIS A 32 9.59 18.40 3.80
CA HIS A 32 10.66 18.55 2.82
C HIS A 32 10.38 19.65 1.78
N GLY A 33 9.30 20.40 1.94
CA GLY A 33 8.96 21.55 1.10
C GLY A 33 8.18 21.21 -0.18
N HIS A 34 7.61 20.01 -0.28
CA HIS A 34 6.85 19.59 -1.46
C HIS A 34 5.36 19.53 -1.18
N LYS A 35 4.57 19.92 -2.16
CA LYS A 35 3.11 19.78 -2.12
C LYS A 35 2.72 18.35 -2.48
N VAL A 36 1.73 17.80 -1.77
CA VAL A 36 0.99 16.62 -2.18
C VAL A 36 -0.29 17.07 -2.91
N ILE A 37 -0.49 16.58 -4.12
CA ILE A 37 -1.67 16.81 -4.95
C ILE A 37 -2.48 15.52 -4.94
N THR A 38 -3.76 15.61 -4.56
CA THR A 38 -4.63 14.45 -4.48
C THR A 38 -5.59 14.39 -5.66
N THR A 39 -5.88 13.17 -6.11
CA THR A 39 -6.91 12.85 -7.08
C THR A 39 -7.79 11.72 -6.56
N LYS A 40 -8.99 11.59 -7.11
CA LYS A 40 -9.88 10.48 -6.75
C LYS A 40 -9.47 9.20 -7.47
N GLY A 41 -9.68 8.07 -6.78
CA GLY A 41 -9.51 6.74 -7.34
C GLY A 41 -10.80 5.94 -7.33
N ARG A 42 -10.72 4.72 -7.88
CA ARG A 42 -11.79 3.72 -7.80
C ARG A 42 -11.27 2.49 -7.07
N ASP A 43 -11.90 2.13 -5.96
CA ASP A 43 -11.50 0.98 -5.12
C ASP A 43 -10.00 1.03 -4.73
N GLY A 44 -9.51 2.24 -4.40
CA GLY A 44 -8.12 2.48 -4.03
C GLY A 44 -7.12 2.46 -5.18
N LYS A 45 -7.56 2.32 -6.44
CA LYS A 45 -6.70 2.34 -7.63
C LYS A 45 -6.85 3.64 -8.41
N VAL A 46 -5.82 3.97 -9.18
CA VAL A 46 -5.81 5.14 -10.07
C VAL A 46 -6.93 5.06 -11.10
N ASP A 47 -7.68 6.14 -11.17
CA ASP A 47 -8.55 6.45 -12.30
C ASP A 47 -7.80 7.44 -13.21
N LEU A 48 -7.43 7.00 -14.41
CA LEU A 48 -6.62 7.82 -15.33
C LEU A 48 -7.36 9.05 -15.84
N GLU A 49 -8.70 9.04 -15.90
CA GLU A 49 -9.50 10.20 -16.29
C GLU A 49 -9.45 11.27 -15.20
N ALA A 50 -9.70 10.86 -13.94
CA ALA A 50 -9.62 11.77 -12.80
C ALA A 50 -8.18 12.29 -12.58
N LEU A 51 -7.16 11.43 -12.81
CA LEU A 51 -5.77 11.82 -12.72
C LEU A 51 -5.42 12.88 -13.78
N GLU A 52 -5.89 12.71 -15.03
CA GLU A 52 -5.69 13.68 -16.12
C GLU A 52 -6.38 15.00 -15.84
N GLU A 53 -7.62 14.96 -15.35
CA GLU A 53 -8.36 16.16 -14.96
C GLU A 53 -7.59 16.98 -13.93
N GLU A 54 -7.11 16.34 -12.86
CA GLU A 54 -6.34 17.04 -11.81
C GLU A 54 -4.98 17.52 -12.34
N TYR A 55 -4.22 16.68 -13.07
CA TYR A 55 -2.94 17.07 -13.66
C TYR A 55 -3.07 18.29 -14.57
N SER A 56 -4.13 18.34 -15.38
CA SER A 56 -4.35 19.40 -16.36
C SER A 56 -4.62 20.78 -15.74
N ARG A 57 -4.85 20.87 -14.42
CA ARG A 57 -5.01 22.13 -13.68
C ARG A 57 -3.69 22.86 -13.47
N TYR A 58 -2.56 22.15 -13.49
CA TYR A 58 -1.21 22.68 -13.20
C TYR A 58 -0.50 23.06 -14.50
N LYS A 59 -0.83 24.25 -15.07
CA LYS A 59 -0.44 24.63 -16.44
C LYS A 59 0.59 25.76 -16.53
N ASP A 60 0.86 26.47 -15.44
CA ASP A 60 1.69 27.66 -15.51
C ASP A 60 2.69 27.76 -14.34
N CYS A 61 3.64 28.71 -14.45
CA CYS A 61 4.74 28.90 -13.51
C CYS A 61 4.34 29.46 -12.13
N HIS A 62 3.09 29.83 -11.92
CA HIS A 62 2.56 30.25 -10.62
C HIS A 62 2.12 29.05 -9.76
N MET A 63 2.09 27.87 -10.35
CA MET A 63 1.70 26.63 -9.72
C MET A 63 2.91 25.69 -9.54
N VAL A 64 2.81 24.76 -8.59
CA VAL A 64 3.79 23.67 -8.50
C VAL A 64 3.72 22.78 -9.74
N LYS A 65 4.85 22.19 -10.16
CA LYS A 65 4.90 21.24 -11.27
C LYS A 65 4.70 19.82 -10.75
N PRO A 66 3.62 19.11 -11.11
CA PRO A 66 3.52 17.67 -10.83
C PRO A 66 4.68 16.94 -11.52
N ARG A 67 5.41 16.12 -10.75
CA ARG A 67 6.61 15.42 -11.25
C ARG A 67 6.63 13.94 -10.93
N LEU A 68 5.91 13.52 -9.92
CA LEU A 68 5.92 12.15 -9.45
C LEU A 68 4.47 11.71 -9.15
N LEU A 69 4.11 10.53 -9.64
CA LEU A 69 2.90 9.81 -9.21
C LEU A 69 3.30 8.75 -8.20
N PHE A 70 2.71 8.84 -6.99
CA PHE A 70 2.84 7.84 -5.95
C PHE A 70 1.60 6.96 -5.93
N ILE A 71 1.79 5.65 -6.01
CA ILE A 71 0.73 4.64 -5.86
C ILE A 71 1.19 3.54 -4.91
N SER A 72 0.26 2.85 -4.27
CA SER A 72 0.56 1.69 -3.41
C SER A 72 0.13 0.37 -4.05
N ASN A 73 0.94 -0.67 -3.95
CA ASN A 73 0.58 -2.03 -4.33
C ASN A 73 1.03 -3.04 -3.24
N ALA A 74 0.12 -3.73 -2.50
CA ALA A 74 -1.33 -3.53 -2.53
C ALA A 74 -1.73 -2.13 -2.08
N THR A 75 -2.91 -1.66 -2.56
CA THR A 75 -3.45 -0.35 -2.23
C THR A 75 -3.86 -0.26 -0.75
N GLU A 76 -4.19 0.92 -0.29
CA GLU A 76 -4.69 1.17 1.07
C GLU A 76 -5.99 0.41 1.36
N LEU A 77 -6.79 0.16 0.31
CA LEU A 77 -8.01 -0.67 0.40
C LEU A 77 -7.77 -2.17 0.14
N GLY A 78 -6.49 -2.60 0.03
CA GLY A 78 -6.10 -4.01 -0.13
C GLY A 78 -6.32 -4.57 -1.53
N THR A 79 -6.69 -3.76 -2.50
CA THR A 79 -6.76 -4.13 -3.92
C THR A 79 -5.38 -4.16 -4.56
N THR A 80 -5.27 -4.70 -5.76
CA THR A 80 -3.99 -4.83 -6.47
C THR A 80 -4.11 -4.38 -7.90
N TYR A 81 -3.01 -3.87 -8.45
CA TYR A 81 -2.92 -3.54 -9.87
C TYR A 81 -2.60 -4.78 -10.70
N THR A 82 -3.27 -4.90 -11.84
CA THR A 82 -2.89 -5.83 -12.90
C THR A 82 -1.72 -5.28 -13.72
N LYS A 83 -1.03 -6.14 -14.46
CA LYS A 83 0.05 -5.72 -15.37
C LYS A 83 -0.43 -4.72 -16.42
N SER A 84 -1.64 -4.91 -16.95
CA SER A 84 -2.23 -4.00 -17.94
C SER A 84 -2.52 -2.60 -17.34
N GLU A 85 -3.02 -2.53 -16.10
CA GLU A 85 -3.21 -1.26 -15.39
C GLU A 85 -1.86 -0.56 -15.16
N MET A 86 -0.85 -1.29 -14.69
CA MET A 86 0.50 -0.75 -14.48
C MET A 86 1.14 -0.23 -15.78
N ILE A 87 0.95 -0.91 -16.90
CA ILE A 87 1.42 -0.45 -18.23
C ILE A 87 0.73 0.87 -18.59
N ALA A 88 -0.57 0.98 -18.39
CA ALA A 88 -1.33 2.19 -18.71
C ALA A 88 -0.88 3.39 -17.83
N ILE A 89 -0.69 3.16 -16.52
CA ILE A 89 -0.23 4.19 -15.58
C ILE A 89 1.20 4.61 -15.91
N SER A 90 2.10 3.67 -16.14
CA SER A 90 3.50 3.92 -16.54
C SER A 90 3.57 4.78 -17.80
N LYS A 91 2.82 4.41 -18.83
CA LYS A 91 2.73 5.16 -20.08
C LYS A 91 2.22 6.58 -19.83
N TRP A 92 1.14 6.73 -19.07
CA TRP A 92 0.56 8.04 -18.73
C TRP A 92 1.59 8.96 -18.04
N CYS A 93 2.36 8.41 -17.08
CA CYS A 93 3.41 9.15 -16.39
C CYS A 93 4.52 9.59 -17.34
N HIS A 94 5.08 8.67 -18.12
CA HIS A 94 6.24 8.94 -18.95
C HIS A 94 5.93 9.88 -20.12
N GLU A 95 4.71 9.85 -20.67
CA GLU A 95 4.25 10.82 -21.68
C GLU A 95 4.19 12.26 -21.14
N ARG A 96 4.18 12.45 -19.81
CA ARG A 96 4.12 13.75 -19.10
C ARG A 96 5.40 14.13 -18.38
N ASP A 97 6.50 13.42 -18.65
CA ASP A 97 7.77 13.59 -17.93
C ASP A 97 7.60 13.45 -16.41
N MET A 98 6.69 12.56 -15.96
CA MET A 98 6.48 12.23 -14.56
C MET A 98 7.12 10.89 -14.20
N LEU A 99 7.61 10.80 -12.98
CA LEU A 99 8.12 9.56 -12.39
C LEU A 99 6.97 8.75 -11.79
N LEU A 100 7.02 7.44 -11.96
CA LEU A 100 6.11 6.52 -11.26
C LEU A 100 6.83 5.87 -10.08
N TYR A 101 6.32 6.12 -8.87
CA TYR A 101 6.80 5.53 -7.63
C TYR A 101 5.75 4.56 -7.08
N VAL A 102 6.16 3.32 -6.79
CA VAL A 102 5.27 2.29 -6.22
C VAL A 102 5.67 2.01 -4.78
N ASP A 103 4.76 2.35 -3.87
CA ASP A 103 4.83 1.94 -2.47
C ASP A 103 4.52 0.44 -2.36
N GLY A 104 5.49 -0.32 -1.92
CA GLY A 104 5.42 -1.76 -1.75
C GLY A 104 5.31 -2.23 -0.32
N ALA A 105 4.72 -1.44 0.59
CA ALA A 105 4.57 -1.81 2.02
C ALA A 105 3.91 -3.18 2.22
N ARG A 106 2.98 -3.55 1.31
CA ARG A 106 2.33 -4.87 1.26
C ARG A 106 2.49 -5.55 -0.11
N LEU A 107 3.60 -5.28 -0.78
CA LEU A 107 3.87 -5.83 -2.12
C LEU A 107 3.88 -7.36 -2.12
N ALA A 108 4.42 -7.98 -1.07
CA ALA A 108 4.41 -9.45 -0.93
C ALA A 108 2.98 -10.01 -1.01
N ASN A 109 2.01 -9.36 -0.34
CA ASN A 109 0.63 -9.79 -0.34
C ASN A 109 -0.01 -9.66 -1.72
N ALA A 110 0.34 -8.62 -2.48
CA ALA A 110 -0.11 -8.46 -3.86
C ALA A 110 0.48 -9.55 -4.77
N LEU A 111 1.80 -9.77 -4.70
CA LEU A 111 2.51 -10.73 -5.55
C LEU A 111 2.17 -12.20 -5.24
N ALA A 112 1.76 -12.51 -3.99
CA ALA A 112 1.37 -13.85 -3.58
C ALA A 112 -0.06 -14.26 -3.97
N LEU A 113 -0.86 -13.34 -4.55
CA LEU A 113 -2.20 -13.69 -5.03
C LEU A 113 -2.13 -14.65 -6.22
N LYS A 114 -3.03 -15.62 -6.26
CA LYS A 114 -3.09 -16.64 -7.33
C LYS A 114 -3.38 -16.06 -8.72
N ASP A 115 -4.12 -14.95 -8.77
CA ASP A 115 -4.49 -14.25 -9.98
C ASP A 115 -3.59 -13.02 -10.26
N ASN A 116 -2.50 -12.88 -9.52
CA ASN A 116 -1.48 -11.86 -9.79
C ASN A 116 -0.73 -12.15 -11.09
N ASP A 117 -0.59 -11.14 -11.93
CA ASP A 117 0.12 -11.19 -13.22
C ASP A 117 1.37 -10.28 -13.26
N LEU A 118 1.77 -9.73 -12.10
CA LEU A 118 2.97 -8.89 -11.94
C LEU A 118 4.10 -9.65 -11.26
N SER A 119 5.32 -9.35 -11.66
CA SER A 119 6.55 -9.76 -11.01
C SER A 119 7.37 -8.55 -10.54
N LEU A 120 8.39 -8.78 -9.70
CA LEU A 120 9.36 -7.73 -9.33
C LEU A 120 10.08 -7.17 -10.56
N LYS A 121 10.31 -7.99 -11.59
CA LYS A 121 10.88 -7.55 -12.86
C LYS A 121 9.94 -6.62 -13.59
N ASP A 122 8.64 -6.93 -13.65
CA ASP A 122 7.65 -6.05 -14.28
C ASP A 122 7.57 -4.70 -13.55
N LEU A 123 7.59 -4.70 -12.22
CA LEU A 123 7.64 -3.46 -11.44
C LEU A 123 8.88 -2.64 -11.75
N TYR A 124 10.06 -3.29 -11.85
CA TYR A 124 11.28 -2.60 -12.28
C TYR A 124 11.17 -2.03 -13.68
N GLU A 125 10.56 -2.73 -14.62
CA GLU A 125 10.40 -2.24 -15.99
C GLU A 125 9.39 -1.10 -16.12
N LEU A 126 8.32 -1.13 -15.35
CA LEU A 126 7.18 -0.23 -15.45
C LEU A 126 7.22 0.99 -14.53
N SER A 127 7.98 0.96 -13.43
CA SER A 127 8.12 2.11 -12.51
C SER A 127 9.54 2.68 -12.53
N ASP A 128 9.72 3.89 -12.04
CA ASP A 128 11.03 4.53 -11.91
C ASP A 128 11.68 4.22 -10.56
N ALA A 129 10.85 4.03 -9.55
CA ALA A 129 11.26 3.52 -8.26
C ALA A 129 10.12 2.75 -7.60
N PHE A 130 10.46 1.74 -6.80
CA PHE A 130 9.54 1.08 -5.91
C PHE A 130 10.26 0.57 -4.67
N TYR A 131 9.55 0.40 -3.57
CA TYR A 131 10.16 -0.27 -2.45
C TYR A 131 9.49 -1.62 -2.15
N ILE A 132 10.27 -2.51 -1.59
CA ILE A 132 9.85 -3.83 -1.15
C ILE A 132 9.72 -3.78 0.35
N GLY A 133 8.48 -3.81 0.84
CA GLY A 133 8.16 -3.82 2.25
C GLY A 133 8.60 -5.11 2.92
N GLY A 134 9.23 -4.98 4.08
CA GLY A 134 9.69 -6.12 4.87
C GLY A 134 8.98 -6.24 6.22
N THR A 135 8.84 -5.14 6.94
CA THR A 135 8.37 -5.14 8.34
C THR A 135 6.92 -5.62 8.51
N LYS A 136 6.04 -5.38 7.52
CA LYS A 136 4.67 -5.89 7.54
C LYS A 136 4.55 -7.36 7.11
N ASN A 137 5.67 -7.98 6.69
CA ASN A 137 5.69 -9.35 6.16
C ASN A 137 6.82 -10.21 6.77
N GLY A 138 7.23 -9.93 8.01
CA GLY A 138 8.07 -10.83 8.80
C GLY A 138 9.51 -10.40 9.01
N LEU A 139 9.99 -9.31 8.41
CA LEU A 139 11.30 -8.76 8.75
C LEU A 139 11.25 -8.00 10.08
N LEU A 140 12.35 -7.97 10.80
CA LEU A 140 12.48 -7.26 12.06
C LEU A 140 12.45 -5.73 11.84
N PHE A 141 13.13 -5.27 10.78
CA PHE A 141 13.21 -3.84 10.41
C PHE A 141 13.75 -3.67 8.99
N GLY A 142 13.44 -2.52 8.38
CA GLY A 142 14.01 -2.11 7.10
C GLY A 142 13.18 -2.47 5.88
N GLU A 143 13.48 -1.73 4.81
CA GLU A 143 12.83 -1.80 3.52
C GLU A 143 13.90 -1.74 2.42
N VAL A 144 13.66 -2.34 1.26
CA VAL A 144 14.53 -2.21 0.08
C VAL A 144 13.91 -1.24 -0.91
N LEU A 145 14.63 -0.18 -1.22
CA LEU A 145 14.26 0.75 -2.28
C LEU A 145 14.99 0.37 -3.58
N VAL A 146 14.23 0.08 -4.61
CA VAL A 146 14.73 -0.18 -5.97
C VAL A 146 14.53 1.09 -6.80
N ILE A 147 15.60 1.59 -7.42
CA ILE A 147 15.59 2.84 -8.18
C ILE A 147 16.27 2.61 -9.52
N LYS A 148 15.74 3.19 -10.61
CA LYS A 148 16.32 3.13 -11.93
C LYS A 148 17.34 4.24 -12.19
N GLY A 149 18.42 3.87 -12.87
CA GLY A 149 19.31 4.78 -13.61
C GLY A 149 19.82 5.98 -12.81
N ASP A 150 19.86 7.12 -13.46
CA ASP A 150 20.45 8.36 -12.94
C ASP A 150 19.66 9.00 -11.79
N ILE A 151 18.38 8.62 -11.60
CA ILE A 151 17.60 9.11 -10.47
C ILE A 151 18.11 8.56 -9.13
N ALA A 152 18.91 7.49 -9.14
CA ALA A 152 19.59 6.97 -7.95
C ALA A 152 20.86 7.77 -7.57
N LYS A 153 21.31 8.67 -8.46
CA LYS A 153 22.52 9.46 -8.23
C LYS A 153 22.37 10.28 -6.96
N ASP A 154 23.45 10.32 -6.19
CA ASP A 154 23.54 11.10 -4.96
C ASP A 154 22.59 10.66 -3.81
N MET A 155 21.83 9.55 -3.95
CA MET A 155 20.93 9.04 -2.91
C MET A 155 21.65 8.83 -1.56
N TYR A 156 22.91 8.40 -1.55
CA TYR A 156 23.67 8.21 -0.32
C TYR A 156 23.90 9.50 0.47
N TYR A 157 24.03 10.65 -0.20
CA TYR A 157 24.13 11.94 0.49
C TYR A 157 22.84 12.28 1.23
N LEU A 158 21.71 12.05 0.60
CA LEU A 158 20.40 12.28 1.22
C LEU A 158 20.09 11.27 2.33
N MET A 159 20.43 10.02 2.13
CA MET A 159 20.32 9.01 3.20
C MET A 159 21.16 9.43 4.41
N LYS A 160 22.38 9.91 4.19
CA LYS A 160 23.25 10.40 5.27
C LYS A 160 22.67 11.62 5.97
N GLN A 161 22.21 12.60 5.19
CA GLN A 161 21.63 13.85 5.71
C GLN A 161 20.38 13.60 6.55
N ASN A 162 19.56 12.62 6.18
CA ASN A 162 18.31 12.28 6.85
C ASN A 162 18.47 11.14 7.89
N GLY A 163 19.69 10.75 8.25
CA GLY A 163 19.94 9.71 9.26
C GLY A 163 19.59 8.29 8.81
N ALA A 164 19.30 8.07 7.52
CA ALA A 164 18.90 6.77 6.97
C ALA A 164 20.09 5.90 6.53
N LEU A 165 21.32 6.42 6.53
CA LEU A 165 22.53 5.67 6.21
C LEU A 165 23.15 5.08 7.48
N LEU A 166 22.91 3.80 7.72
CA LEU A 166 23.41 3.08 8.89
C LEU A 166 24.88 2.66 8.68
N ALA A 167 25.70 2.81 9.74
CA ALA A 167 27.12 2.41 9.71
C ALA A 167 27.32 0.91 9.47
N LYS A 168 26.35 0.08 9.87
CA LYS A 168 26.35 -1.38 9.69
C LYS A 168 25.07 -1.84 8.98
N GLY A 169 24.73 -1.18 7.88
CA GLY A 169 23.53 -1.46 7.09
C GLY A 169 23.48 -2.86 6.48
N PHE A 170 24.61 -3.58 6.42
CA PHE A 170 24.65 -4.97 5.97
C PHE A 170 23.77 -5.90 6.81
N VAL A 171 23.50 -5.59 8.07
CA VAL A 171 22.56 -6.35 8.92
C VAL A 171 21.15 -6.37 8.32
N LEU A 172 20.73 -5.26 7.68
CA LEU A 172 19.48 -5.23 6.91
C LEU A 172 19.56 -6.15 5.70
N SER A 173 20.68 -6.12 4.97
CA SER A 173 20.87 -6.93 3.76
C SER A 173 20.81 -8.43 4.07
N GLU A 174 21.39 -8.88 5.20
CA GLU A 174 21.34 -10.29 5.62
C GLU A 174 19.91 -10.77 5.85
N GLN A 175 19.04 -9.93 6.42
CA GLN A 175 17.61 -10.28 6.56
C GLN A 175 16.96 -10.47 5.18
N PHE A 176 17.23 -9.58 4.23
CA PHE A 176 16.67 -9.69 2.88
C PHE A 176 17.21 -10.91 2.13
N LEU A 177 18.49 -11.28 2.31
CA LEU A 177 19.04 -12.52 1.74
C LEU A 177 18.27 -13.74 2.25
N ALA A 178 18.02 -13.81 3.56
CA ALA A 178 17.21 -14.89 4.14
C ALA A 178 15.75 -14.84 3.66
N TYR A 179 15.20 -13.66 3.53
CA TYR A 179 13.81 -13.39 3.20
C TYR A 179 13.44 -13.79 1.74
N PHE A 180 14.37 -13.59 0.80
CA PHE A 180 14.16 -14.02 -0.59
C PHE A 180 14.58 -15.48 -0.85
N LYS A 181 15.23 -16.14 0.13
CA LYS A 181 15.60 -17.53 -0.01
C LYS A 181 14.37 -18.44 0.05
N ASP A 182 14.33 -19.43 -0.82
CA ASP A 182 13.29 -20.49 -0.85
C ASP A 182 11.87 -19.93 -0.88
N ASP A 183 11.66 -18.79 -1.55
CA ASP A 183 10.37 -18.09 -1.68
C ASP A 183 9.73 -17.69 -0.33
N LEU A 184 10.49 -17.53 0.73
CA LEU A 184 9.96 -17.18 2.05
C LEU A 184 9.14 -15.89 2.01
N TYR A 185 9.59 -14.89 1.25
CA TYR A 185 8.89 -13.64 0.99
C TYR A 185 7.42 -13.84 0.58
N LEU A 186 7.19 -14.72 -0.39
CA LEU A 186 5.83 -15.01 -0.89
C LEU A 186 5.06 -15.97 0.03
N LYS A 187 5.73 -16.95 0.65
CA LYS A 187 5.09 -17.90 1.56
C LYS A 187 4.48 -17.24 2.78
N LEU A 188 5.17 -16.27 3.38
CA LEU A 188 4.66 -15.51 4.52
C LEU A 188 3.42 -14.70 4.15
N ALA A 189 3.45 -14.05 3.00
CA ALA A 189 2.33 -13.28 2.49
C ALA A 189 1.13 -14.14 2.07
N ASP A 190 1.37 -15.29 1.43
CA ASP A 190 0.33 -16.25 1.06
C ASP A 190 -0.40 -16.77 2.30
N HIS A 191 0.32 -17.06 3.40
CA HIS A 191 -0.30 -17.42 4.66
C HIS A 191 -1.22 -16.29 5.17
N ALA A 192 -0.73 -15.05 5.21
CA ALA A 192 -1.54 -13.90 5.63
C ALA A 192 -2.80 -13.74 4.76
N ASN A 193 -2.66 -13.85 3.43
CA ASN A 193 -3.79 -13.77 2.50
C ASN A 193 -4.82 -14.89 2.75
N LYS A 194 -4.37 -16.13 3.01
CA LYS A 194 -5.26 -17.26 3.34
C LYS A 194 -6.05 -17.03 4.64
N MET A 195 -5.41 -16.48 5.66
CA MET A 195 -6.09 -16.13 6.91
C MET A 195 -7.17 -15.05 6.68
N ALA A 196 -6.85 -14.06 5.85
CA ALA A 196 -7.82 -13.04 5.46
C ALA A 196 -8.98 -13.60 4.62
N ASP A 197 -8.73 -14.58 3.75
CA ASP A 197 -9.78 -15.25 2.97
C ASP A 197 -10.79 -15.98 3.87
N LEU A 198 -10.32 -16.62 4.93
CA LEU A 198 -11.20 -17.24 5.92
C LEU A 198 -12.07 -16.19 6.64
N LEU A 199 -11.48 -15.05 7.03
CA LEU A 199 -12.25 -13.94 7.61
C LEU A 199 -13.29 -13.39 6.63
N ARG A 200 -12.92 -13.12 5.37
CA ARG A 200 -13.86 -12.67 4.33
C ARG A 200 -15.02 -13.63 4.14
N THR A 201 -14.71 -14.93 4.12
CA THR A 201 -15.74 -15.97 4.03
C THR A 201 -16.67 -15.95 5.23
N SER A 202 -16.12 -15.82 6.44
CA SER A 202 -16.92 -15.77 7.67
C SER A 202 -17.89 -14.59 7.69
N PHE A 203 -17.43 -13.41 7.26
CA PHE A 203 -18.30 -12.23 7.17
C PHE A 203 -19.39 -12.41 6.10
N LYS A 204 -19.05 -12.95 4.92
CA LYS A 204 -20.01 -13.23 3.86
C LYS A 204 -21.08 -14.26 4.28
N ASP A 205 -20.68 -15.31 4.98
CA ASP A 205 -21.59 -16.34 5.50
C ASP A 205 -22.64 -15.76 6.48
N MET A 206 -22.27 -14.68 7.17
CA MET A 206 -23.16 -13.91 8.05
C MET A 206 -23.97 -12.82 7.33
N GLY A 207 -23.85 -12.70 6.01
CA GLY A 207 -24.52 -11.66 5.23
C GLY A 207 -23.92 -10.26 5.38
N ILE A 208 -22.71 -10.15 5.95
CA ILE A 208 -22.03 -8.87 6.16
C ILE A 208 -21.34 -8.44 4.86
N GLU A 209 -21.61 -7.20 4.45
CA GLU A 209 -21.10 -6.61 3.23
C GLU A 209 -19.60 -6.28 3.34
N LEU A 210 -18.83 -6.61 2.31
CA LEU A 210 -17.45 -6.16 2.19
C LEU A 210 -17.39 -4.74 1.62
N ALA A 211 -16.62 -3.86 2.26
CA ALA A 211 -16.45 -2.46 1.84
C ALA A 211 -15.36 -2.26 0.77
N SER A 212 -14.61 -3.29 0.41
CA SER A 212 -13.65 -3.26 -0.71
C SER A 212 -13.56 -4.60 -1.40
N SER A 213 -13.02 -4.61 -2.63
CA SER A 213 -12.74 -5.84 -3.38
C SER A 213 -11.39 -6.48 -3.02
N SER A 214 -10.82 -6.15 -1.87
CA SER A 214 -9.55 -6.68 -1.39
C SER A 214 -9.48 -8.21 -1.46
N LYS A 215 -8.38 -8.71 -2.00
CA LYS A 215 -8.00 -10.13 -1.97
C LYS A 215 -6.75 -10.37 -1.11
N THR A 216 -6.13 -9.32 -0.60
CA THR A 216 -4.91 -9.38 0.20
C THR A 216 -5.21 -9.63 1.69
N ASN A 217 -4.24 -9.42 2.54
CA ASN A 217 -4.33 -9.61 3.98
C ASN A 217 -5.17 -8.55 4.73
N GLN A 218 -5.79 -7.62 4.02
CA GLN A 218 -6.68 -6.60 4.58
C GLN A 218 -8.14 -6.94 4.24
N VAL A 219 -9.02 -6.92 5.23
CA VAL A 219 -10.46 -7.19 5.09
C VAL A 219 -11.23 -5.99 5.58
N PHE A 220 -12.05 -5.41 4.72
CA PHE A 220 -12.88 -4.26 5.04
C PHE A 220 -14.34 -4.68 5.01
N VAL A 221 -15.08 -4.38 6.07
CA VAL A 221 -16.48 -4.77 6.24
C VAL A 221 -17.35 -3.61 6.68
N LYS A 222 -18.59 -3.57 6.19
CA LYS A 222 -19.63 -2.62 6.64
C LYS A 222 -20.48 -3.29 7.68
N VAL A 223 -20.51 -2.75 8.87
CA VAL A 223 -21.18 -3.33 10.03
C VAL A 223 -22.07 -2.33 10.76
N ASP A 224 -23.12 -2.82 11.37
CA ASP A 224 -23.97 -2.01 12.26
C ASP A 224 -23.23 -1.70 13.58
N PRO A 225 -23.50 -0.55 14.21
CA PRO A 225 -22.86 -0.17 15.48
C PRO A 225 -22.99 -1.23 16.59
N THR A 226 -24.09 -1.95 16.62
CA THR A 226 -24.32 -3.04 17.60
C THR A 226 -23.35 -4.20 17.44
N LEU A 227 -22.99 -4.55 16.18
CA LEU A 227 -21.97 -5.56 15.93
C LEU A 227 -20.57 -5.03 16.29
N VAL A 228 -20.30 -3.74 16.10
CA VAL A 228 -19.05 -3.10 16.55
C VAL A 228 -18.89 -3.26 18.06
N GLU A 229 -19.90 -2.89 18.84
CA GLU A 229 -19.90 -3.03 20.30
C GLU A 229 -19.72 -4.48 20.76
N TYR A 230 -20.29 -5.43 20.02
CA TYR A 230 -20.12 -6.85 20.30
C TYR A 230 -18.67 -7.31 20.05
N LEU A 231 -18.10 -6.99 18.88
CA LEU A 231 -16.75 -7.40 18.50
C LEU A 231 -15.67 -6.79 19.39
N GLN A 232 -15.82 -5.54 19.81
CA GLN A 232 -14.86 -4.83 20.67
C GLN A 232 -14.65 -5.48 22.05
N LYS A 233 -15.54 -6.37 22.48
CA LYS A 233 -15.40 -7.06 23.77
C LYS A 233 -14.25 -8.06 23.80
N GLU A 234 -13.91 -8.63 22.63
CA GLU A 234 -12.94 -9.73 22.54
C GLU A 234 -11.85 -9.49 21.47
N TYR A 235 -12.08 -8.56 20.52
CA TYR A 235 -11.19 -8.36 19.37
C TYR A 235 -10.86 -6.89 19.12
N GLU A 236 -9.65 -6.65 18.67
CA GLU A 236 -9.21 -5.35 18.19
C GLU A 236 -9.28 -5.28 16.66
N PHE A 237 -9.69 -4.13 16.14
CA PHE A 237 -9.75 -3.81 14.72
C PHE A 237 -9.58 -2.31 14.51
N SER A 238 -9.34 -1.90 13.27
CA SER A 238 -9.25 -0.47 12.94
C SER A 238 -10.57 0.05 12.41
N PHE A 239 -11.01 1.21 12.90
CA PHE A 239 -12.04 1.99 12.23
C PHE A 239 -11.45 2.60 10.97
N TRP A 240 -12.15 2.47 9.84
CA TRP A 240 -11.70 2.98 8.56
C TRP A 240 -12.54 4.15 8.05
N GLY A 241 -13.83 4.19 8.40
CA GLY A 241 -14.76 5.24 8.01
C GLY A 241 -16.19 4.87 8.29
N LYS A 242 -17.10 5.64 7.72
CA LYS A 242 -18.54 5.41 7.76
C LYS A 242 -19.13 5.52 6.36
N GLU A 243 -20.15 4.73 6.10
CA GLU A 243 -20.99 4.83 4.91
C GLU A 243 -22.44 4.67 5.34
N ASP A 244 -23.22 5.73 5.17
CA ASP A 244 -24.57 5.86 5.73
C ASP A 244 -24.58 5.62 7.25
N ASP A 245 -25.40 4.69 7.72
CA ASP A 245 -25.52 4.32 9.16
C ASP A 245 -24.55 3.22 9.58
N LYS A 246 -23.67 2.72 8.67
CA LYS A 246 -22.73 1.63 8.94
C LYS A 246 -21.31 2.13 9.19
N GLU A 247 -20.63 1.45 10.10
CA GLU A 247 -19.20 1.61 10.33
C GLU A 247 -18.42 0.74 9.35
N ILE A 248 -17.31 1.25 8.81
CA ILE A 248 -16.36 0.45 8.03
C ILE A 248 -15.22 0.04 8.97
N LEU A 249 -15.08 -1.26 9.18
CA LEU A 249 -14.01 -1.84 9.98
C LEU A 249 -12.96 -2.49 9.08
N ARG A 250 -11.70 -2.35 9.48
CA ARG A 250 -10.57 -3.02 8.84
C ARG A 250 -9.97 -4.06 9.77
N PHE A 251 -9.92 -5.30 9.31
CA PHE A 251 -9.17 -6.41 9.91
C PHE A 251 -7.92 -6.68 9.08
N VAL A 252 -6.80 -6.95 9.75
CA VAL A 252 -5.52 -7.22 9.08
C VAL A 252 -4.94 -8.51 9.65
N THR A 253 -4.71 -9.47 8.76
CA THR A 253 -3.97 -10.68 9.11
C THR A 253 -2.49 -10.53 8.78
N SER A 254 -1.65 -11.33 9.39
CA SER A 254 -0.20 -11.30 9.20
C SER A 254 0.36 -12.70 8.96
N PHE A 255 1.64 -12.74 8.64
CA PHE A 255 2.41 -14.00 8.57
C PHE A 255 2.36 -14.81 9.89
N GLY A 256 2.11 -14.16 11.01
CA GLY A 256 2.03 -14.79 12.33
C GLY A 256 0.60 -15.06 12.81
N THR A 257 -0.44 -14.76 12.04
CA THR A 257 -1.83 -15.02 12.42
C THR A 257 -2.12 -16.52 12.42
N PRO A 258 -2.38 -17.16 13.59
CA PRO A 258 -2.66 -18.59 13.64
C PRO A 258 -4.06 -18.90 13.09
N LEU A 259 -4.18 -20.04 12.39
CA LEU A 259 -5.49 -20.52 11.93
C LEU A 259 -6.53 -20.60 13.06
N LYS A 260 -6.09 -21.05 14.24
CA LYS A 260 -6.96 -21.18 15.42
C LYS A 260 -7.61 -19.85 15.82
N GLU A 261 -6.88 -18.74 15.77
CA GLU A 261 -7.45 -17.42 16.10
C GLU A 261 -8.53 -17.01 15.09
N VAL A 262 -8.33 -17.31 13.80
CA VAL A 262 -9.35 -17.06 12.77
C VAL A 262 -10.59 -17.93 12.98
N GLU A 263 -10.40 -19.19 13.35
CA GLU A 263 -11.50 -20.12 13.67
C GLU A 263 -12.26 -19.68 14.93
N ASP A 264 -11.56 -19.23 15.96
CA ASP A 264 -12.17 -18.74 17.22
C ASP A 264 -12.93 -17.44 16.96
N PHE A 265 -12.37 -16.51 16.16
CA PHE A 265 -13.08 -15.32 15.69
C PHE A 265 -14.35 -15.68 14.92
N THR A 266 -14.27 -16.63 14.01
CA THR A 266 -15.43 -17.08 13.21
C THR A 266 -16.54 -17.64 14.08
N LYS A 267 -16.19 -18.42 15.09
CA LYS A 267 -17.18 -18.95 16.07
C LYS A 267 -17.82 -17.82 16.86
N TYR A 268 -17.02 -16.86 17.31
CA TYR A 268 -17.49 -15.71 18.06
C TYR A 268 -18.44 -14.85 17.21
N LEU A 269 -18.05 -14.55 15.96
CA LEU A 269 -18.88 -13.81 15.02
C LEU A 269 -20.23 -14.50 14.78
N ARG A 270 -20.23 -15.84 14.58
CA ARG A 270 -21.48 -16.62 14.38
C ARG A 270 -22.39 -16.69 15.61
N ALA A 271 -21.87 -16.42 16.79
CA ALA A 271 -22.67 -16.35 18.01
C ALA A 271 -23.37 -14.99 18.19
N TYR A 272 -23.12 -14.03 17.32
CA TYR A 272 -23.84 -12.77 17.31
C TYR A 272 -25.27 -12.98 16.81
N HIS A 273 -26.21 -12.60 17.65
CA HIS A 273 -27.65 -12.56 17.36
C HIS A 273 -28.08 -11.11 17.50
N GLY A 274 -28.08 -10.38 16.36
CA GLY A 274 -28.43 -8.97 16.29
C GLY A 274 -29.86 -8.65 16.69
#